data_7cfab3c7c0881790cf02df1f03c97dfb
#
_entry.id   7cfab3c7c0881790cf02df1f03c97dfb
#
_cell.length_a   1.000
_cell.length_b   1.000
_cell.length_c   1.000
_cell.angle_alpha   90.00
_cell.angle_beta   90.00
_cell.angle_gamma   90.00
#
_symmetry.space_group_name_H-M   'P 1'
#
loop_
_entity.id
_entity.type
_entity.pdbx_description
1 polymer ?
#
loop_
_entity_poly.entity_id
_entity_poly.type
_entity_poly.pdbx_seq_one_letter_code
_entity_poly.pdbx_strand_id
1 'polypeptide(L)'
;MTYARARLWLGISGVGFFVTATAATLWLEIPRRVLGGRSGLSAIILTLAVYIVLSFPFDLLGGYLLPRRYHRTNSELSSFLRSWLQGVFFQTLIMGLCALVILQAASRGGNLVGIGVFAILMLCLLQGQLAVARLVGGLRQSSAHPRIPMRDLSGQDVKQAEILVYQSIDPAFVGGLVGFPGSERLILPNAWLEVLSADTLSMQITRRLAVLATGARARGVGLALVWNVLGFALASQLPRANLTNVIGLINTGLWFTLWSFVGLLLLPTLNRPGVLEADRFALNMGIEEATMQQGMIDLDRLQDDEPDRSRWVERVFHPIPSVTNRMQCLRSGTAQRGAWQGARITLYLSWGCFGFLSRAVHCNVGRPELWVLFPGD
;
A
#
# COMPACT_ATOMS: atom_id res chain seq x y z
N MET A 1 -23.28 -9.74 8.87
CA MET A 1 -22.23 -8.83 8.38
C MET A 1 -21.26 -9.66 7.55
N THR A 2 -20.90 -9.25 6.34
CA THR A 2 -19.92 -9.96 5.48
C THR A 2 -18.50 -9.78 6.03
N TYR A 3 -17.57 -10.65 5.60
CA TYR A 3 -16.15 -10.54 5.96
C TYR A 3 -15.55 -9.20 5.49
N ALA A 4 -15.84 -8.79 4.25
CA ALA A 4 -15.38 -7.51 3.71
C ALA A 4 -15.81 -6.33 4.58
N ARG A 5 -17.08 -6.29 5.01
CA ARG A 5 -17.59 -5.24 5.91
C ARG A 5 -16.95 -5.29 7.29
N ALA A 6 -16.71 -6.48 7.83
CA ALA A 6 -16.00 -6.60 9.12
C ALA A 6 -14.59 -6.04 9.04
N ARG A 7 -13.86 -6.34 7.96
CA ARG A 7 -12.53 -5.77 7.69
C ARG A 7 -12.57 -4.26 7.49
N LEU A 8 -13.56 -3.77 6.74
CA LEU A 8 -13.73 -2.33 6.52
C LEU A 8 -13.92 -1.59 7.86
N TRP A 9 -14.80 -2.07 8.72
CA TRP A 9 -15.01 -1.48 10.04
C TRP A 9 -13.78 -1.56 10.94
N LEU A 10 -13.03 -2.66 10.89
CA LEU A 10 -11.76 -2.78 11.60
C LEU A 10 -10.76 -1.73 11.11
N GLY A 11 -10.64 -1.53 9.80
CA GLY A 11 -9.77 -0.50 9.22
C GLY A 11 -10.19 0.91 9.60
N ILE A 12 -11.49 1.23 9.54
CA ILE A 12 -12.02 2.53 9.97
C ILE A 12 -11.69 2.77 11.45
N SER A 13 -11.93 1.77 12.31
CA SER A 13 -11.63 1.86 13.75
C SER A 13 -10.13 2.01 14.00
N GLY A 14 -9.28 1.26 13.29
CA GLY A 14 -7.84 1.35 13.41
C GLY A 14 -7.30 2.71 12.97
N VAL A 15 -7.71 3.20 11.80
CA VAL A 15 -7.33 4.54 11.32
C VAL A 15 -7.82 5.61 12.28
N GLY A 16 -9.09 5.55 12.72
CA GLY A 16 -9.66 6.49 13.68
C GLY A 16 -8.89 6.50 15.00
N PHE A 17 -8.55 5.31 15.53
CA PHE A 17 -7.74 5.18 16.74
C PHE A 17 -6.36 5.85 16.58
N PHE A 18 -5.61 5.54 15.51
CA PHE A 18 -4.30 6.13 15.31
C PHE A 18 -4.34 7.64 15.07
N VAL A 19 -5.35 8.16 14.38
CA VAL A 19 -5.53 9.61 14.17
C VAL A 19 -5.81 10.31 15.49
N THR A 20 -6.75 9.80 16.29
CA THR A 20 -7.09 10.39 17.59
C THR A 20 -5.95 10.27 18.61
N ALA A 21 -5.28 9.12 18.67
CA ALA A 21 -4.10 8.91 19.51
C ALA A 21 -2.96 9.85 19.12
N THR A 22 -2.71 10.04 17.83
CA THR A 22 -1.69 10.97 17.31
C THR A 22 -2.02 12.41 17.69
N ALA A 23 -3.27 12.87 17.49
CA ALA A 23 -3.71 14.21 17.87
C ALA A 23 -3.58 14.44 19.38
N ALA A 24 -4.03 13.47 20.20
CA ALA A 24 -3.88 13.53 21.66
C ALA A 24 -2.41 13.56 22.09
N THR A 25 -1.54 12.77 21.46
CA THR A 25 -0.11 12.72 21.74
C THR A 25 0.57 14.07 21.46
N LEU A 26 0.20 14.73 20.36
CA LEU A 26 0.68 16.08 20.03
C LEU A 26 0.15 17.13 21.01
N TRP A 27 -1.15 17.10 21.33
CA TRP A 27 -1.76 18.05 22.28
C TRP A 27 -1.15 17.96 23.66
N LEU A 28 -1.07 16.73 24.19
CA LEU A 28 -0.53 16.47 25.54
C LEU A 28 0.99 16.55 25.61
N GLU A 29 1.69 16.89 24.54
CA GLU A 29 3.17 16.97 24.47
C GLU A 29 3.88 15.69 24.96
N ILE A 30 3.28 14.51 24.72
CA ILE A 30 3.80 13.24 25.22
C ILE A 30 5.26 12.98 24.80
N PRO A 31 5.68 13.25 23.53
CA PRO A 31 7.07 13.03 23.15
C PRO A 31 8.05 13.81 24.01
N ARG A 32 7.76 15.07 24.35
CA ARG A 32 8.62 15.89 25.22
C ARG A 32 8.66 15.35 26.67
N ARG A 33 7.50 14.96 27.20
CA ARG A 33 7.38 14.49 28.61
C ARG A 33 8.01 13.13 28.82
N VAL A 34 7.86 12.21 27.86
CA VAL A 34 8.30 10.80 28.01
C VAL A 34 9.70 10.57 27.46
N LEU A 35 10.09 11.27 26.39
CA LEU A 35 11.34 11.06 25.67
C LEU A 35 12.41 12.10 26.02
N GLY A 36 12.05 13.14 26.78
CA GLY A 36 12.99 14.16 27.22
C GLY A 36 14.19 13.55 27.94
N GLY A 37 15.42 13.95 27.53
CA GLY A 37 16.69 13.43 28.12
C GLY A 37 17.14 12.07 27.58
N ARG A 38 16.36 11.37 26.69
CA ARG A 38 16.77 10.12 26.08
C ARG A 38 17.69 10.34 24.88
N SER A 39 18.55 9.36 24.59
CA SER A 39 19.33 9.36 23.36
C SER A 39 18.41 9.23 22.13
N GLY A 40 18.86 9.72 20.96
CA GLY A 40 18.09 9.64 19.72
C GLY A 40 17.65 8.22 19.38
N LEU A 41 18.55 7.24 19.51
CA LEU A 41 18.24 5.84 19.23
C LEU A 41 17.20 5.27 20.21
N SER A 42 17.35 5.50 21.53
CA SER A 42 16.41 4.97 22.53
C SER A 42 15.01 5.59 22.39
N ALA A 43 14.91 6.86 22.02
CA ALA A 43 13.64 7.52 21.77
C ALA A 43 12.91 6.94 20.52
N ILE A 44 13.66 6.68 19.43
CA ILE A 44 13.12 6.03 18.23
C ILE A 44 12.64 4.62 18.55
N ILE A 45 13.47 3.80 19.23
CA ILE A 45 13.09 2.43 19.59
C ILE A 45 11.82 2.42 20.46
N LEU A 46 11.73 3.29 21.47
CA LEU A 46 10.55 3.37 22.33
C LEU A 46 9.31 3.78 21.55
N THR A 47 9.43 4.75 20.64
CA THR A 47 8.32 5.20 19.78
C THR A 47 7.81 4.05 18.91
N LEU A 48 8.71 3.29 18.28
CA LEU A 48 8.36 2.13 17.46
C LEU A 48 7.78 0.98 18.30
N ALA A 49 8.31 0.75 19.51
CA ALA A 49 7.76 -0.25 20.43
C ALA A 49 6.32 0.09 20.84
N VAL A 50 6.03 1.36 21.17
CA VAL A 50 4.67 1.82 21.46
C VAL A 50 3.77 1.63 20.25
N TYR A 51 4.23 1.96 19.05
CA TYR A 51 3.47 1.72 17.80
C TYR A 51 3.14 0.23 17.60
N ILE A 52 4.11 -0.66 17.84
CA ILE A 52 3.90 -2.11 17.74
C ILE A 52 2.80 -2.57 18.72
N VAL A 53 2.92 -2.16 19.98
CA VAL A 53 1.96 -2.54 21.04
C VAL A 53 0.54 -2.05 20.72
N LEU A 54 0.42 -0.79 20.27
CA LEU A 54 -0.89 -0.23 19.90
C LEU A 54 -1.48 -0.83 18.63
N SER A 55 -0.65 -1.29 17.69
CA SER A 55 -1.11 -1.94 16.45
C SER A 55 -1.52 -3.41 16.67
N PHE A 56 -0.90 -4.10 17.62
CA PHE A 56 -1.05 -5.54 17.81
C PHE A 56 -2.52 -6.01 17.94
N PRO A 57 -3.41 -5.37 18.74
CA PRO A 57 -4.80 -5.79 18.80
C PRO A 57 -5.52 -5.75 17.46
N PHE A 58 -5.29 -4.70 16.65
CA PHE A 58 -5.87 -4.57 15.33
C PHE A 58 -5.31 -5.62 14.37
N ASP A 59 -4.01 -5.86 14.42
CA ASP A 59 -3.35 -6.87 13.59
C ASP A 59 -3.81 -8.29 13.94
N LEU A 60 -3.96 -8.60 15.24
CA LEU A 60 -4.46 -9.90 15.69
C LEU A 60 -5.92 -10.11 15.24
N LEU A 61 -6.75 -9.07 15.36
CA LEU A 61 -8.13 -9.11 14.87
C LEU A 61 -8.18 -9.30 13.35
N GLY A 62 -7.40 -8.51 12.58
CA GLY A 62 -7.45 -8.49 11.12
C GLY A 62 -6.74 -9.66 10.46
N GLY A 63 -5.65 -10.14 11.02
CA GLY A 63 -4.82 -11.21 10.42
C GLY A 63 -5.15 -12.62 10.90
N TYR A 64 -5.74 -12.75 12.09
CA TYR A 64 -6.02 -14.07 12.66
C TYR A 64 -7.49 -14.29 13.05
N LEU A 65 -8.06 -13.45 13.92
CA LEU A 65 -9.37 -13.71 14.51
C LEU A 65 -10.51 -13.58 13.48
N LEU A 66 -10.54 -12.51 12.69
CA LEU A 66 -11.58 -12.32 11.68
C LEU A 66 -11.51 -13.37 10.57
N PRO A 67 -10.35 -13.64 9.93
CA PRO A 67 -10.28 -14.68 8.91
C PRO A 67 -10.73 -16.04 9.43
N ARG A 68 -10.37 -16.40 10.66
CA ARG A 68 -10.77 -17.67 11.27
C ARG A 68 -12.29 -17.72 11.58
N ARG A 69 -12.87 -16.63 12.10
CA ARG A 69 -14.31 -16.53 12.38
C ARG A 69 -15.17 -16.69 11.11
N TYR A 70 -14.66 -16.24 9.97
CA TYR A 70 -15.36 -16.31 8.68
C TYR A 70 -14.90 -17.50 7.82
N HIS A 71 -14.18 -18.46 8.39
CA HIS A 71 -13.69 -19.68 7.70
C HIS A 71 -12.84 -19.40 6.45
N ARG A 72 -12.08 -18.28 6.48
CA ARG A 72 -11.17 -17.90 5.38
C ARG A 72 -9.78 -18.50 5.53
N THR A 73 -9.42 -18.93 6.71
CA THR A 73 -8.14 -19.57 7.01
C THR A 73 -8.28 -20.59 8.12
N ASN A 74 -7.48 -21.65 8.02
CA ASN A 74 -7.30 -22.65 9.06
C ASN A 74 -5.90 -22.53 9.69
N SER A 75 -5.18 -21.42 9.46
CA SER A 75 -3.83 -21.24 9.96
C SER A 75 -3.79 -21.27 11.49
N GLU A 76 -2.71 -21.81 12.03
CA GLU A 76 -2.44 -21.80 13.47
C GLU A 76 -1.99 -20.41 13.93
N LEU A 77 -2.25 -20.09 15.20
CA LEU A 77 -1.79 -18.85 15.82
C LEU A 77 -0.27 -18.70 15.75
N SER A 78 0.46 -19.80 15.91
CA SER A 78 1.92 -19.83 15.82
C SER A 78 2.44 -19.38 14.45
N SER A 79 1.79 -19.83 13.37
CA SER A 79 2.11 -19.44 12.00
C SER A 79 1.84 -17.97 11.76
N PHE A 80 0.66 -17.49 12.20
CA PHE A 80 0.33 -16.05 12.15
C PHE A 80 1.36 -15.20 12.91
N LEU A 81 1.66 -15.56 14.16
CA LEU A 81 2.62 -14.80 14.98
C LEU A 81 4.01 -14.77 14.36
N ARG A 82 4.47 -15.87 13.74
CA ARG A 82 5.77 -15.89 13.05
C ARG A 82 5.81 -14.92 11.87
N SER A 83 4.80 -14.96 10.99
CA SER A 83 4.69 -14.03 9.85
C SER A 83 4.57 -12.59 10.33
N TRP A 84 3.71 -12.34 11.34
CA TRP A 84 3.52 -11.02 11.92
C TRP A 84 4.81 -10.47 12.55
N LEU A 85 5.51 -11.25 13.37
CA LEU A 85 6.79 -10.84 13.97
C LEU A 85 7.85 -10.52 12.91
N GLN A 86 7.95 -11.35 11.86
CA GLN A 86 8.83 -11.07 10.73
C GLN A 86 8.48 -9.74 10.07
N GLY A 87 7.20 -9.53 9.74
CA GLY A 87 6.73 -8.31 9.11
C GLY A 87 7.00 -7.06 9.96
N VAL A 88 6.65 -7.13 11.25
CA VAL A 88 6.88 -6.04 12.22
C VAL A 88 8.36 -5.73 12.38
N PHE A 89 9.19 -6.75 12.52
CA PHE A 89 10.64 -6.57 12.66
C PHE A 89 11.24 -5.81 11.48
N PHE A 90 11.00 -6.27 10.26
CA PHE A 90 11.57 -5.60 9.08
C PHE A 90 10.96 -4.23 8.83
N GLN A 91 9.65 -4.04 9.04
CA GLN A 91 9.03 -2.73 8.91
C GLN A 91 9.63 -1.73 9.89
N THR A 92 9.71 -2.08 11.18
CA THR A 92 10.22 -1.16 12.20
C THR A 92 11.72 -0.92 12.07
N LEU A 93 12.48 -1.91 11.60
CA LEU A 93 13.89 -1.73 11.25
C LEU A 93 14.04 -0.69 10.14
N ILE A 94 13.27 -0.79 9.06
CA ILE A 94 13.30 0.17 7.95
C ILE A 94 12.90 1.56 8.44
N MET A 95 11.80 1.68 9.20
CA MET A 95 11.34 2.95 9.75
C MET A 95 12.39 3.58 10.66
N GLY A 96 13.00 2.77 11.55
CA GLY A 96 14.05 3.23 12.47
C GLY A 96 15.32 3.68 11.76
N LEU A 97 15.78 2.93 10.76
CA LEU A 97 16.94 3.30 9.94
C LEU A 97 16.68 4.59 9.16
N CYS A 98 15.52 4.74 8.53
CA CYS A 98 15.14 5.98 7.84
C CYS A 98 15.14 7.16 8.81
N ALA A 99 14.54 7.01 10.01
CA ALA A 99 14.49 8.05 11.02
C ALA A 99 15.88 8.46 11.50
N LEU A 100 16.78 7.49 11.75
CA LEU A 100 18.15 7.77 12.13
C LEU A 100 18.94 8.52 11.05
N VAL A 101 18.79 8.11 9.79
CA VAL A 101 19.47 8.76 8.65
C VAL A 101 18.98 10.19 8.49
N ILE A 102 17.65 10.43 8.57
CA ILE A 102 17.08 11.78 8.51
C ILE A 102 17.59 12.65 9.67
N LEU A 103 17.51 12.12 10.92
CA LEU A 103 17.96 12.83 12.11
C LEU A 103 19.44 13.22 11.98
N GLN A 104 20.29 12.30 11.57
CA GLN A 104 21.72 12.52 11.42
C GLN A 104 22.04 13.55 10.32
N ALA A 105 21.33 13.51 9.23
CA ALA A 105 21.50 14.47 8.14
C ALA A 105 21.00 15.86 8.53
N ALA A 106 19.81 15.94 9.14
CA ALA A 106 19.22 17.19 9.55
C ALA A 106 19.97 17.85 10.71
N SER A 107 20.55 17.09 11.65
CA SER A 107 21.36 17.64 12.73
C SER A 107 22.62 18.36 12.25
N ARG A 108 23.14 18.01 11.06
CA ARG A 108 24.31 18.63 10.44
C ARG A 108 23.97 19.75 9.46
N GLY A 109 22.89 19.56 8.67
CA GLY A 109 22.57 20.44 7.54
C GLY A 109 21.20 21.16 7.65
N GLY A 110 20.51 21.00 8.78
CA GLY A 110 19.19 21.61 9.00
C GLY A 110 18.03 20.88 8.34
N ASN A 111 16.82 21.40 8.53
CA ASN A 111 15.58 20.77 8.08
C ASN A 111 15.53 20.48 6.56
N LEU A 112 16.07 21.39 5.73
CA LEU A 112 16.07 21.21 4.27
C LEU A 112 16.87 19.98 3.84
N VAL A 113 18.02 19.73 4.49
CA VAL A 113 18.82 18.54 4.21
C VAL A 113 18.06 17.28 4.66
N GLY A 114 17.38 17.32 5.81
CA GLY A 114 16.53 16.23 6.28
C GLY A 114 15.40 15.89 5.30
N ILE A 115 14.74 16.90 4.73
CA ILE A 115 13.69 16.73 3.71
C ILE A 115 14.26 16.13 2.42
N GLY A 116 15.42 16.61 1.98
CA GLY A 116 16.11 16.05 0.80
C GLY A 116 16.48 14.58 0.99
N VAL A 117 17.00 14.23 2.17
CA VAL A 117 17.31 12.83 2.52
C VAL A 117 16.03 11.97 2.57
N PHE A 118 14.95 12.47 3.14
CA PHE A 118 13.66 11.76 3.10
C PHE A 118 13.22 11.47 1.66
N ALA A 119 13.34 12.44 0.74
CA ALA A 119 13.02 12.23 -0.67
C ALA A 119 13.88 11.12 -1.30
N ILE A 120 15.19 11.10 -1.01
CA ILE A 120 16.09 10.04 -1.50
C ILE A 120 15.70 8.68 -0.90
N LEU A 121 15.39 8.61 0.38
CA LEU A 121 14.96 7.36 1.03
C LEU A 121 13.68 6.81 0.41
N MET A 122 12.71 7.66 0.02
CA MET A 122 11.53 7.21 -0.70
C MET A 122 11.87 6.62 -2.07
N LEU A 123 12.81 7.20 -2.80
CA LEU A 123 13.29 6.63 -4.07
C LEU A 123 13.97 5.26 -3.85
N CYS A 124 14.78 5.13 -2.78
CA CYS A 124 15.37 3.85 -2.38
C CYS A 124 14.30 2.81 -2.02
N LEU A 125 13.27 3.19 -1.24
CA LEU A 125 12.16 2.31 -0.90
C LEU A 125 11.39 1.88 -2.14
N LEU A 126 11.13 2.79 -3.08
CA LEU A 126 10.43 2.48 -4.32
C LEU A 126 11.24 1.49 -5.18
N GLN A 127 12.54 1.72 -5.34
CA GLN A 127 13.42 0.83 -6.07
C GLN A 127 13.56 -0.52 -5.38
N GLY A 128 13.68 -0.53 -4.06
CA GLY A 128 13.79 -1.72 -3.21
C GLY A 128 12.45 -2.40 -2.90
N GLN A 129 11.33 -1.95 -3.44
CA GLN A 129 9.97 -2.39 -3.08
C GLN A 129 9.82 -3.92 -3.07
N LEU A 130 10.37 -4.61 -4.08
CA LEU A 130 10.32 -6.07 -4.16
C LEU A 130 11.13 -6.74 -3.05
N ALA A 131 12.33 -6.25 -2.76
CA ALA A 131 13.15 -6.78 -1.67
C ALA A 131 12.47 -6.58 -0.31
N VAL A 132 11.87 -5.41 -0.08
CA VAL A 132 11.10 -5.13 1.13
C VAL A 132 9.87 -6.03 1.22
N ALA A 133 9.13 -6.26 0.12
CA ALA A 133 7.99 -7.17 0.09
C ALA A 133 8.38 -8.62 0.43
N ARG A 134 9.55 -9.07 -0.03
CA ARG A 134 10.10 -10.40 0.30
C ARG A 134 10.46 -10.52 1.79
N LEU A 135 11.10 -9.50 2.34
CA LEU A 135 11.52 -9.48 3.76
C LEU A 135 10.32 -9.38 4.70
N VAL A 136 9.41 -8.47 4.44
CA VAL A 136 8.25 -8.18 5.30
C VAL A 136 7.16 -9.24 5.14
N GLY A 137 6.80 -9.57 3.90
CA GLY A 137 5.71 -10.47 3.58
C GLY A 137 6.11 -11.93 3.39
N GLY A 138 7.41 -12.27 3.53
CA GLY A 138 7.87 -13.64 3.36
C GLY A 138 7.68 -14.21 1.95
N LEU A 139 7.56 -13.36 0.93
CA LEU A 139 7.29 -13.78 -0.45
C LEU A 139 8.46 -14.61 -0.99
N ARG A 140 8.16 -15.76 -1.59
CA ARG A 140 9.14 -16.66 -2.20
C ARG A 140 8.96 -16.70 -3.71
N GLN A 141 10.04 -16.51 -4.46
CA GLN A 141 10.00 -16.62 -5.90
C GLN A 141 9.72 -18.07 -6.30
N SER A 142 8.75 -18.25 -7.20
CA SER A 142 8.44 -19.55 -7.79
C SER A 142 9.28 -19.76 -9.04
N SER A 143 9.67 -21.02 -9.30
CA SER A 143 10.27 -21.42 -10.57
C SER A 143 9.23 -21.60 -11.68
N ALA A 144 7.94 -21.49 -11.37
CA ALA A 144 6.90 -21.59 -12.37
C ALA A 144 6.99 -20.41 -13.34
N HIS A 145 7.08 -20.75 -14.63
CA HIS A 145 6.95 -19.75 -15.69
C HIS A 145 5.53 -19.78 -16.21
N PRO A 146 4.84 -18.64 -16.24
CA PRO A 146 3.51 -18.60 -16.82
C PRO A 146 3.61 -18.93 -18.32
N ARG A 147 3.07 -20.07 -18.74
CA ARG A 147 2.79 -20.36 -20.15
C ARG A 147 1.58 -19.53 -20.57
N ILE A 148 1.80 -18.23 -20.78
CA ILE A 148 0.73 -17.33 -21.14
C ILE A 148 0.83 -17.16 -22.66
N PRO A 149 -0.25 -17.46 -23.41
CA PRO A 149 -0.38 -16.94 -24.76
C PRO A 149 -0.52 -15.41 -24.59
N MET A 150 0.61 -14.68 -24.57
CA MET A 150 0.56 -13.25 -24.74
C MET A 150 -0.07 -13.04 -26.14
N ARG A 151 -1.33 -12.62 -26.18
CA ARG A 151 -1.90 -12.04 -27.39
C ARG A 151 -0.87 -11.00 -27.83
N ASP A 152 -0.49 -11.12 -29.07
CA ASP A 152 0.63 -10.36 -29.64
C ASP A 152 0.44 -8.86 -29.39
N LEU A 153 1.02 -8.35 -28.30
CA LEU A 153 1.06 -6.93 -27.97
C LEU A 153 2.09 -6.21 -28.85
N SER A 154 2.67 -6.94 -29.81
CA SER A 154 3.78 -6.53 -30.67
C SER A 154 3.48 -5.37 -31.63
N GLY A 155 2.24 -4.93 -31.73
CA GLY A 155 1.86 -3.77 -32.55
C GLY A 155 1.76 -2.43 -31.81
N GLN A 156 1.92 -2.39 -30.48
CA GLN A 156 1.88 -1.15 -29.70
C GLN A 156 3.14 -1.07 -28.83
N ASP A 157 3.66 0.14 -28.62
CA ASP A 157 4.81 0.47 -27.74
C ASP A 157 4.54 0.12 -26.26
N VAL A 158 4.04 -1.08 -25.97
CA VAL A 158 3.88 -1.59 -24.64
C VAL A 158 5.22 -2.06 -24.15
N LYS A 159 5.87 -1.27 -23.27
CA LYS A 159 7.10 -1.67 -22.60
C LYS A 159 6.90 -3.04 -21.98
N GLN A 160 7.69 -4.01 -22.41
CA GLN A 160 7.69 -5.35 -21.83
C GLN A 160 8.23 -5.25 -20.40
N ALA A 161 7.37 -5.47 -19.41
CA ALA A 161 7.80 -5.63 -18.05
C ALA A 161 8.19 -7.11 -17.80
N GLU A 162 9.29 -7.32 -17.08
CA GLU A 162 9.67 -8.66 -16.61
C GLU A 162 8.57 -9.21 -15.71
N ILE A 163 8.04 -10.40 -16.04
CA ILE A 163 6.99 -11.06 -15.25
C ILE A 163 7.65 -12.04 -14.29
N LEU A 164 7.42 -11.83 -12.98
CA LEU A 164 7.94 -12.68 -11.92
C LEU A 164 6.78 -13.31 -11.15
N VAL A 165 6.89 -14.62 -10.88
CA VAL A 165 5.88 -15.36 -10.12
C VAL A 165 6.35 -15.54 -8.68
N TYR A 166 5.45 -15.25 -7.73
CA TYR A 166 5.73 -15.36 -6.31
C TYR A 166 4.66 -16.18 -5.58
N GLN A 167 5.11 -16.96 -4.62
CA GLN A 167 4.25 -17.63 -3.64
C GLN A 167 4.02 -16.71 -2.45
N SER A 168 2.77 -16.64 -1.99
CA SER A 168 2.35 -15.99 -0.76
C SER A 168 1.50 -16.94 0.06
N ILE A 169 1.57 -16.83 1.38
CA ILE A 169 0.69 -17.58 2.30
C ILE A 169 -0.72 -16.96 2.28
N ASP A 170 -0.81 -15.65 2.04
CA ASP A 170 -2.08 -14.94 2.01
C ASP A 170 -2.77 -15.10 0.65
N PRO A 171 -3.98 -15.69 0.60
CA PRO A 171 -4.72 -15.90 -0.65
C PRO A 171 -5.16 -14.59 -1.33
N ALA A 172 -5.28 -13.49 -0.59
CA ALA A 172 -5.61 -12.19 -1.18
C ALA A 172 -4.38 -11.43 -1.70
N PHE A 173 -3.20 -12.05 -1.71
CA PHE A 173 -2.06 -11.52 -2.40
C PHE A 173 -2.30 -11.60 -3.91
N VAL A 174 -2.41 -10.45 -4.55
CA VAL A 174 -2.69 -10.33 -5.99
C VAL A 174 -1.49 -9.86 -6.80
N GLY A 175 -0.33 -9.66 -6.14
CA GLY A 175 0.85 -9.12 -6.78
C GLY A 175 0.71 -7.65 -7.15
N GLY A 176 1.28 -7.23 -8.28
CA GLY A 176 1.22 -5.85 -8.77
C GLY A 176 2.49 -5.43 -9.49
N LEU A 177 2.58 -4.14 -9.81
CA LEU A 177 3.75 -3.53 -10.42
C LEU A 177 4.69 -2.99 -9.34
N VAL A 178 5.97 -3.32 -9.42
CA VAL A 178 7.03 -2.86 -8.50
C VAL A 178 8.15 -2.18 -9.27
N GLY A 179 8.93 -1.36 -8.57
CA GLY A 179 10.08 -0.68 -9.14
C GLY A 179 9.77 0.72 -9.63
N PHE A 180 10.81 1.37 -10.12
CA PHE A 180 10.78 2.75 -10.59
C PHE A 180 10.19 2.83 -12.01
N PRO A 181 9.48 3.92 -12.37
CA PRO A 181 9.00 4.12 -13.73
C PRO A 181 10.10 3.94 -14.78
N GLY A 182 9.90 3.00 -15.70
CA GLY A 182 10.85 2.62 -16.74
C GLY A 182 11.68 1.37 -16.46
N SER A 183 11.65 0.84 -15.22
CA SER A 183 12.29 -0.42 -14.80
C SER A 183 11.34 -1.29 -13.98
N GLU A 184 10.05 -1.20 -14.28
CA GLU A 184 9.02 -1.94 -13.56
C GLU A 184 9.09 -3.43 -13.83
N ARG A 185 8.68 -4.19 -12.82
CA ARG A 185 8.45 -5.63 -12.88
C ARG A 185 7.01 -5.94 -12.50
N LEU A 186 6.42 -6.89 -13.20
CA LEU A 186 5.08 -7.39 -12.90
C LEU A 186 5.20 -8.62 -12.00
N ILE A 187 4.66 -8.52 -10.80
CA ILE A 187 4.59 -9.61 -9.83
C ILE A 187 3.24 -10.29 -9.97
N LEU A 188 3.24 -11.62 -10.18
CA LEU A 188 2.05 -12.46 -10.24
C LEU A 188 2.04 -13.46 -9.08
N PRO A 189 0.87 -13.72 -8.46
CA PRO A 189 0.73 -14.81 -7.50
C PRO A 189 0.83 -16.17 -8.19
N ASN A 190 1.57 -17.12 -7.62
CA ASN A 190 1.61 -18.50 -8.12
C ASN A 190 0.21 -19.15 -8.13
N ALA A 191 -0.60 -18.87 -7.12
CA ALA A 191 -1.97 -19.38 -7.03
C ALA A 191 -2.85 -18.99 -8.24
N TRP A 192 -2.59 -17.86 -8.89
CA TRP A 192 -3.34 -17.44 -10.08
C TRP A 192 -3.13 -18.38 -11.27
N LEU A 193 -1.94 -18.98 -11.38
CA LEU A 193 -1.64 -19.95 -12.44
C LEU A 193 -2.46 -21.26 -12.31
N GLU A 194 -2.97 -21.54 -11.11
CA GLU A 194 -3.74 -22.74 -10.79
C GLU A 194 -5.25 -22.47 -10.77
N VAL A 195 -5.67 -21.27 -10.32
CA VAL A 195 -7.07 -20.95 -10.03
C VAL A 195 -7.76 -20.21 -11.17
N LEU A 196 -7.03 -19.34 -11.90
CA LEU A 196 -7.62 -18.53 -12.95
C LEU A 196 -7.62 -19.25 -14.31
N SER A 197 -8.65 -19.04 -15.11
CA SER A 197 -8.63 -19.46 -16.50
C SER A 197 -7.56 -18.70 -17.30
N ALA A 198 -7.10 -19.26 -18.42
CA ALA A 198 -6.10 -18.63 -19.27
C ALA A 198 -6.56 -17.23 -19.75
N ASP A 199 -7.85 -17.07 -20.08
CA ASP A 199 -8.41 -15.81 -20.54
C ASP A 199 -8.45 -14.76 -19.41
N THR A 200 -8.86 -15.17 -18.20
CA THR A 200 -8.85 -14.29 -17.01
C THR A 200 -7.42 -13.87 -16.64
N LEU A 201 -6.47 -14.79 -16.67
CA LEU A 201 -5.06 -14.50 -16.40
C LEU A 201 -4.48 -13.54 -17.45
N SER A 202 -4.73 -13.79 -18.74
CA SER A 202 -4.32 -12.91 -19.83
C SER A 202 -4.92 -11.51 -19.69
N MET A 203 -6.19 -11.42 -19.34
CA MET A 203 -6.88 -10.14 -19.09
C MET A 203 -6.21 -9.37 -17.93
N GLN A 204 -5.94 -10.04 -16.80
CA GLN A 204 -5.29 -9.39 -15.64
C GLN A 204 -3.89 -8.87 -15.97
N ILE A 205 -3.12 -9.62 -16.76
CA ILE A 205 -1.80 -9.19 -17.22
C ILE A 205 -1.92 -8.00 -18.17
N THR A 206 -2.81 -8.09 -19.15
CA THR A 206 -3.05 -7.00 -20.12
C THR A 206 -3.44 -5.70 -19.42
N ARG A 207 -4.32 -5.74 -18.42
CA ARG A 207 -4.68 -4.57 -17.63
C ARG A 207 -3.49 -3.96 -16.88
N ARG A 208 -2.61 -4.77 -16.30
CA ARG A 208 -1.42 -4.28 -15.60
C ARG A 208 -0.38 -3.70 -16.54
N LEU A 209 -0.21 -4.29 -17.71
CA LEU A 209 0.64 -3.72 -18.76
C LEU A 209 0.03 -2.42 -19.33
N ALA A 210 -1.30 -2.34 -19.43
CA ALA A 210 -2.00 -1.12 -19.82
C ALA A 210 -1.66 0.07 -18.91
N VAL A 211 -1.47 -0.17 -17.62
CA VAL A 211 -1.07 0.87 -16.65
C VAL A 211 0.30 1.47 -16.99
N LEU A 212 1.21 0.66 -17.56
CA LEU A 212 2.52 1.12 -18.04
C LEU A 212 2.39 1.88 -19.37
N ALA A 213 1.65 1.32 -20.33
CA ALA A 213 1.43 1.90 -21.64
C ALA A 213 0.75 3.28 -21.58
N THR A 214 -0.24 3.43 -20.70
CA THR A 214 -0.97 4.70 -20.51
C THR A 214 -0.19 5.72 -19.65
N GLY A 215 0.89 5.31 -18.99
CA GLY A 215 1.64 6.12 -18.04
C GLY A 215 0.93 6.36 -16.69
N ALA A 216 -0.18 5.65 -16.43
CA ALA A 216 -0.93 5.79 -15.17
C ALA A 216 -0.09 5.40 -13.95
N ARG A 217 0.85 4.44 -14.10
CA ARG A 217 1.82 4.06 -13.06
C ARG A 217 2.75 5.23 -12.72
N ALA A 218 3.35 5.87 -13.73
CA ALA A 218 4.27 6.99 -13.51
C ALA A 218 3.56 8.16 -12.81
N ARG A 219 2.31 8.47 -13.21
CA ARG A 219 1.49 9.47 -12.53
C ARG A 219 1.19 9.11 -11.08
N GLY A 220 0.89 7.82 -10.80
CA GLY A 220 0.66 7.32 -9.44
C GLY A 220 1.89 7.43 -8.54
N VAL A 221 3.07 7.06 -9.05
CA VAL A 221 4.34 7.20 -8.34
C VAL A 221 4.67 8.68 -8.11
N GLY A 222 4.55 9.52 -9.15
CA GLY A 222 4.79 10.96 -9.03
C GLY A 222 3.89 11.62 -8.00
N LEU A 223 2.58 11.29 -8.02
CA LEU A 223 1.62 11.76 -7.02
C LEU A 223 2.03 11.36 -5.61
N ALA A 224 2.43 10.09 -5.40
CA ALA A 224 2.84 9.59 -4.10
C ALA A 224 4.10 10.27 -3.57
N LEU A 225 5.10 10.47 -4.44
CA LEU A 225 6.34 11.18 -4.08
C LEU A 225 6.05 12.64 -3.69
N VAL A 226 5.32 13.37 -4.54
CA VAL A 226 4.97 14.78 -4.29
C VAL A 226 4.15 14.90 -3.00
N TRP A 227 3.13 14.06 -2.81
CA TRP A 227 2.30 14.07 -1.61
C TRP A 227 3.11 13.87 -0.33
N ASN A 228 3.98 12.86 -0.31
CA ASN A 228 4.79 12.56 0.86
C ASN A 228 5.85 13.63 1.14
N VAL A 229 6.59 14.12 0.12
CA VAL A 229 7.60 15.18 0.30
C VAL A 229 6.94 16.46 0.79
N LEU A 230 5.84 16.87 0.15
CA LEU A 230 5.10 18.07 0.55
C LEU A 230 4.57 17.93 1.98
N GLY A 231 3.95 16.80 2.31
CA GLY A 231 3.42 16.53 3.64
C GLY A 231 4.49 16.51 4.71
N PHE A 232 5.65 15.92 4.42
CA PHE A 232 6.77 15.89 5.36
C PHE A 232 7.40 17.27 5.56
N ALA A 233 7.56 18.03 4.46
CA ALA A 233 8.05 19.40 4.52
C ALA A 233 7.10 20.29 5.34
N LEU A 234 5.80 20.22 5.10
CA LEU A 234 4.79 20.98 5.86
C LEU A 234 4.78 20.52 7.33
N ALA A 235 4.79 19.21 7.59
CA ALA A 235 4.79 18.66 8.94
C ALA A 235 6.01 19.14 9.76
N SER A 236 7.18 19.29 9.11
CA SER A 236 8.40 19.75 9.77
C SER A 236 8.36 21.25 10.19
N GLN A 237 7.39 22.02 9.70
CA GLN A 237 7.19 23.44 10.05
C GLN A 237 6.11 23.64 11.13
N LEU A 238 5.40 22.57 11.49
CA LEU A 238 4.31 22.66 12.47
C LEU A 238 4.82 22.76 13.90
N PRO A 239 3.99 23.15 14.88
CA PRO A 239 4.42 23.34 16.25
C PRO A 239 5.18 22.15 16.82
N ARG A 240 6.37 22.44 17.41
CA ARG A 240 7.27 21.47 18.05
C ARG A 240 7.91 20.45 17.10
N ALA A 241 7.63 20.54 15.81
CA ALA A 241 8.28 19.74 14.78
C ALA A 241 9.66 20.35 14.44
N ASN A 242 10.65 19.49 14.29
CA ASN A 242 12.00 19.86 13.86
C ASN A 242 12.77 18.58 13.54
N LEU A 243 13.52 18.56 12.46
CA LEU A 243 14.27 17.36 12.05
C LEU A 243 15.66 17.27 12.71
N THR A 244 16.15 18.36 13.33
CA THR A 244 17.51 18.42 13.89
C THR A 244 17.65 17.74 15.27
N ASN A 245 16.53 17.39 15.90
CA ASN A 245 16.51 16.64 17.16
C ASN A 245 15.41 15.56 17.15
N VAL A 246 15.59 14.54 17.98
CA VAL A 246 14.74 13.35 17.97
C VAL A 246 13.28 13.64 18.34
N ILE A 247 13.05 14.50 19.33
CA ILE A 247 11.68 14.85 19.77
C ILE A 247 10.95 15.60 18.63
N GLY A 248 11.63 16.53 17.98
CA GLY A 248 11.12 17.25 16.83
C GLY A 248 10.83 16.33 15.64
N LEU A 249 11.72 15.37 15.35
CA LEU A 249 11.49 14.36 14.31
C LEU A 249 10.26 13.49 14.61
N ILE A 250 10.08 13.05 15.86
CA ILE A 250 8.90 12.28 16.25
C ILE A 250 7.62 13.13 16.11
N ASN A 251 7.65 14.40 16.55
CA ASN A 251 6.52 15.31 16.33
C ASN A 251 6.23 15.51 14.84
N THR A 252 7.27 15.63 14.01
CA THR A 252 7.10 15.68 12.54
C THR A 252 6.40 14.43 12.02
N GLY A 253 6.79 13.24 12.46
CA GLY A 253 6.13 11.97 12.12
C GLY A 253 4.68 11.89 12.56
N LEU A 254 4.35 12.45 13.73
CA LEU A 254 2.96 12.54 14.22
C LEU A 254 2.13 13.51 13.35
N TRP A 255 2.64 14.70 13.03
CA TRP A 255 1.98 15.62 12.11
C TRP A 255 1.82 15.02 10.70
N PHE A 256 2.86 14.34 10.24
CA PHE A 256 2.81 13.63 8.94
C PHE A 256 1.78 12.49 8.94
N THR A 257 1.52 11.85 10.08
CA THR A 257 0.45 10.86 10.23
C THR A 257 -0.94 11.50 10.01
N LEU A 258 -1.17 12.70 10.56
CA LEU A 258 -2.41 13.44 10.29
C LEU A 258 -2.52 13.87 8.82
N TRP A 259 -1.42 14.29 8.19
CA TRP A 259 -1.37 14.56 6.76
C TRP A 259 -1.68 13.30 5.93
N SER A 260 -1.14 12.15 6.32
CA SER A 260 -1.42 10.86 5.67
C SER A 260 -2.90 10.49 5.75
N PHE A 261 -3.58 10.83 6.85
CA PHE A 261 -5.02 10.66 6.98
C PHE A 261 -5.79 11.49 5.95
N VAL A 262 -5.41 12.76 5.74
CA VAL A 262 -5.99 13.58 4.65
C VAL A 262 -5.77 12.91 3.29
N GLY A 263 -4.58 12.32 3.08
CA GLY A 263 -4.28 11.55 1.88
C GLY A 263 -5.20 10.33 1.68
N LEU A 264 -5.52 9.61 2.75
CA LEU A 264 -6.47 8.48 2.68
C LEU A 264 -7.87 8.89 2.21
N LEU A 265 -8.29 10.11 2.49
CA LEU A 265 -9.59 10.64 2.06
C LEU A 265 -9.58 11.19 0.62
N LEU A 266 -8.48 11.80 0.19
CA LEU A 266 -8.41 12.52 -1.08
C LEU A 266 -7.83 11.69 -2.24
N LEU A 267 -6.74 10.97 -1.99
CA LEU A 267 -6.00 10.26 -3.04
C LEU A 267 -6.79 9.14 -3.74
N PRO A 268 -7.72 8.40 -3.08
CA PRO A 268 -8.56 7.43 -3.76
C PRO A 268 -9.34 8.01 -4.95
N THR A 269 -9.78 9.25 -4.84
CA THR A 269 -10.50 9.94 -5.93
C THR A 269 -9.63 10.13 -7.18
N LEU A 270 -8.33 10.37 -7.01
CA LEU A 270 -7.37 10.54 -8.10
C LEU A 270 -6.91 9.20 -8.71
N ASN A 271 -7.07 8.09 -7.97
CA ASN A 271 -6.68 6.76 -8.44
C ASN A 271 -7.69 6.14 -9.40
N ARG A 272 -8.98 6.34 -9.15
CA ARG A 272 -10.07 5.68 -9.89
C ARG A 272 -10.00 5.88 -11.40
N PRO A 273 -9.76 7.09 -11.92
CA PRO A 273 -9.62 7.29 -13.36
C PRO A 273 -8.49 6.44 -13.96
N GLY A 274 -7.40 6.19 -13.22
CA GLY A 274 -6.30 5.35 -13.67
C GLY A 274 -6.68 3.87 -13.79
N VAL A 275 -7.57 3.37 -12.94
CA VAL A 275 -8.13 2.01 -13.04
C VAL A 275 -9.01 1.91 -14.29
N LEU A 276 -9.92 2.87 -14.50
CA LEU A 276 -10.81 2.91 -15.66
C LEU A 276 -10.05 3.08 -16.98
N GLU A 277 -8.95 3.82 -16.98
CA GLU A 277 -8.04 3.98 -18.12
C GLU A 277 -7.42 2.63 -18.52
N ALA A 278 -6.94 1.85 -17.54
CA ALA A 278 -6.39 0.52 -17.76
C ALA A 278 -7.46 -0.47 -18.29
N ASP A 279 -8.65 -0.43 -17.72
CA ASP A 279 -9.77 -1.28 -18.15
C ASP A 279 -10.15 -1.01 -19.62
N ARG A 280 -10.26 0.26 -19.99
CA ARG A 280 -10.58 0.65 -21.36
C ARG A 280 -9.47 0.25 -22.34
N PHE A 281 -8.22 0.43 -21.96
CA PHE A 281 -7.10 0.01 -22.77
C PHE A 281 -7.18 -1.51 -23.03
N ALA A 282 -7.48 -2.32 -22.02
CA ALA A 282 -7.60 -3.77 -22.18
C ALA A 282 -8.75 -4.17 -23.13
N LEU A 283 -9.91 -3.47 -23.06
CA LEU A 283 -10.99 -3.68 -24.02
C LEU A 283 -10.57 -3.33 -25.46
N ASN A 284 -9.85 -2.22 -25.64
CA ASN A 284 -9.33 -1.82 -26.96
C ASN A 284 -8.30 -2.81 -27.52
N MET A 285 -7.63 -3.57 -26.64
CA MET A 285 -6.74 -4.68 -27.02
C MET A 285 -7.50 -5.98 -27.36
N GLY A 286 -8.83 -5.94 -27.42
CA GLY A 286 -9.68 -7.07 -27.83
C GLY A 286 -10.02 -8.04 -26.70
N ILE A 287 -9.88 -7.65 -25.44
CA ILE A 287 -10.46 -8.39 -24.32
C ILE A 287 -11.98 -8.24 -24.39
N GLU A 288 -12.70 -9.34 -24.36
CA GLU A 288 -14.17 -9.32 -24.36
C GLU A 288 -14.72 -8.74 -23.05
N GLU A 289 -15.84 -7.97 -23.15
CA GLU A 289 -16.50 -7.37 -21.99
C GLU A 289 -16.91 -8.42 -20.94
N ALA A 290 -17.41 -9.58 -21.39
CA ALA A 290 -17.80 -10.69 -20.51
C ALA A 290 -16.59 -11.25 -19.74
N THR A 291 -15.47 -11.48 -20.41
CA THR A 291 -14.21 -11.93 -19.80
C THR A 291 -13.69 -10.90 -18.80
N MET A 292 -13.76 -9.60 -19.15
CA MET A 292 -13.39 -8.50 -18.28
C MET A 292 -14.23 -8.50 -16.99
N GLN A 293 -15.55 -8.58 -17.12
CA GLN A 293 -16.46 -8.58 -15.99
C GLN A 293 -16.23 -9.80 -15.08
N GLN A 294 -16.15 -11.00 -15.67
CA GLN A 294 -15.93 -12.23 -14.90
C GLN A 294 -14.59 -12.19 -14.15
N GLY A 295 -13.53 -11.78 -14.82
CA GLY A 295 -12.22 -11.71 -14.19
C GLY A 295 -12.11 -10.65 -13.09
N MET A 296 -12.88 -9.56 -13.16
CA MET A 296 -13.00 -8.60 -12.05
C MET A 296 -13.72 -9.21 -10.85
N ILE A 297 -14.79 -9.97 -11.08
CA ILE A 297 -15.55 -10.68 -10.04
C ILE A 297 -14.66 -11.73 -9.36
N ASP A 298 -13.92 -12.50 -10.14
CA ASP A 298 -13.01 -13.51 -9.61
C ASP A 298 -11.90 -12.89 -8.76
N LEU A 299 -11.38 -11.73 -9.18
CA LEU A 299 -10.38 -10.99 -8.40
C LEU A 299 -10.97 -10.46 -7.08
N ASP A 300 -12.16 -9.88 -7.09
CA ASP A 300 -12.85 -9.42 -5.88
C ASP A 300 -13.08 -10.58 -4.90
N ARG A 301 -13.43 -11.77 -5.38
CA ARG A 301 -13.56 -12.97 -4.55
C ARG A 301 -12.23 -13.38 -3.90
N LEU A 302 -11.13 -13.34 -4.65
CA LEU A 302 -9.80 -13.65 -4.13
C LEU A 302 -9.34 -12.63 -3.08
N GLN A 303 -9.73 -11.37 -3.24
CA GLN A 303 -9.38 -10.29 -2.31
C GLN A 303 -10.35 -10.17 -1.12
N ASP A 304 -11.36 -11.04 -1.04
CA ASP A 304 -12.42 -10.96 -0.03
C ASP A 304 -13.21 -9.64 -0.09
N ASP A 305 -13.34 -9.05 -1.27
CA ASP A 305 -14.05 -7.81 -1.50
C ASP A 305 -15.48 -8.04 -2.03
N GLU A 306 -16.28 -6.99 -2.09
CA GLU A 306 -17.66 -7.05 -2.58
C GLU A 306 -17.72 -6.44 -3.99
N PRO A 307 -18.27 -7.16 -4.99
CA PRO A 307 -18.37 -6.66 -6.37
C PRO A 307 -19.36 -5.50 -6.51
N ASP A 308 -20.27 -5.35 -5.54
CA ASP A 308 -21.24 -4.27 -5.45
C ASP A 308 -21.14 -3.55 -4.09
N ARG A 309 -20.99 -2.23 -4.13
CA ARG A 309 -20.77 -1.39 -2.95
C ARG A 309 -21.60 -0.12 -3.02
N SER A 310 -22.02 0.41 -1.87
CA SER A 310 -22.67 1.71 -1.85
C SER A 310 -21.71 2.81 -2.34
N ARG A 311 -22.23 3.77 -3.10
CA ARG A 311 -21.41 4.88 -3.69
C ARG A 311 -20.59 5.64 -2.66
N TRP A 312 -21.10 5.83 -1.45
CA TRP A 312 -20.40 6.52 -0.37
C TRP A 312 -19.22 5.71 0.16
N VAL A 313 -19.44 4.43 0.47
CA VAL A 313 -18.39 3.52 0.94
C VAL A 313 -17.28 3.41 -0.09
N GLU A 314 -17.65 3.24 -1.35
CA GLU A 314 -16.69 3.18 -2.44
C GLU A 314 -15.90 4.47 -2.56
N ARG A 315 -16.59 5.64 -2.52
CA ARG A 315 -15.95 6.94 -2.72
C ARG A 315 -14.89 7.27 -1.67
N VAL A 316 -15.13 6.90 -0.43
CA VAL A 316 -14.26 7.27 0.70
C VAL A 316 -13.20 6.21 0.96
N PHE A 317 -13.55 4.93 0.90
CA PHE A 317 -12.69 3.86 1.42
C PHE A 317 -12.02 3.00 0.36
N HIS A 318 -12.50 3.02 -0.90
CA HIS A 318 -11.98 2.16 -1.95
C HIS A 318 -11.32 2.95 -3.08
N PRO A 319 -9.99 2.84 -3.26
CA PRO A 319 -9.30 3.47 -4.39
C PRO A 319 -9.59 2.80 -5.73
N ILE A 320 -10.18 1.58 -5.70
CA ILE A 320 -10.61 0.82 -6.87
C ILE A 320 -12.13 0.82 -6.90
N PRO A 321 -12.76 1.25 -8.01
CA PRO A 321 -14.21 1.21 -8.14
C PRO A 321 -14.73 -0.24 -8.13
N SER A 322 -15.98 -0.43 -7.68
CA SER A 322 -16.67 -1.73 -7.74
C SER A 322 -16.83 -2.21 -9.18
N VAL A 323 -16.98 -3.53 -9.36
CA VAL A 323 -17.17 -4.14 -10.68
C VAL A 323 -18.35 -3.48 -11.41
N THR A 324 -19.49 -3.31 -10.72
CA THR A 324 -20.68 -2.65 -11.26
C THR A 324 -20.37 -1.25 -11.78
N ASN A 325 -19.67 -0.44 -10.99
CA ASN A 325 -19.33 0.93 -11.39
C ASN A 325 -18.31 0.96 -12.54
N ARG A 326 -17.32 0.07 -12.55
CA ARG A 326 -16.33 -0.06 -13.64
C ARG A 326 -17.02 -0.40 -14.96
N MET A 327 -17.91 -1.41 -14.97
CA MET A 327 -18.65 -1.81 -16.17
C MET A 327 -19.58 -0.68 -16.68
N GLN A 328 -20.25 0.04 -15.77
CA GLN A 328 -21.06 1.21 -16.14
C GLN A 328 -20.22 2.30 -16.79
N CYS A 329 -19.05 2.63 -16.21
CA CYS A 329 -18.13 3.64 -16.75
C CYS A 329 -17.54 3.24 -18.11
N LEU A 330 -17.25 1.95 -18.33
CA LEU A 330 -16.76 1.45 -19.61
C LEU A 330 -17.82 1.62 -20.72
N ARG A 331 -19.08 1.35 -20.42
CA ARG A 331 -20.21 1.52 -21.37
C ARG A 331 -20.52 3.00 -21.64
N SER A 332 -20.34 3.88 -20.69
CA SER A 332 -20.61 5.34 -20.84
C SER A 332 -19.58 6.08 -21.71
N GLY A 333 -18.47 5.45 -22.05
CA GLY A 333 -17.47 6.04 -22.95
C GLY A 333 -16.60 7.17 -22.38
N THR A 334 -16.77 7.56 -21.11
CA THR A 334 -15.99 8.69 -20.51
C THR A 334 -14.53 8.30 -20.31
N ALA A 335 -13.62 9.01 -20.99
CA ALA A 335 -12.18 8.83 -20.83
C ALA A 335 -11.64 9.83 -19.82
N GLN A 336 -11.00 9.34 -18.77
CA GLN A 336 -10.30 10.20 -17.80
C GLN A 336 -8.89 9.61 -17.55
N ARG A 337 -7.90 10.49 -17.45
CA ARG A 337 -6.54 10.11 -17.04
C ARG A 337 -6.44 10.12 -15.52
N GLY A 338 -5.74 9.14 -14.94
CA GLY A 338 -5.62 9.02 -13.50
C GLY A 338 -4.25 8.54 -13.02
N ALA A 339 -4.10 8.53 -11.69
CA ALA A 339 -2.88 8.16 -10.99
C ALA A 339 -3.03 6.75 -10.39
N TRP A 340 -2.70 5.71 -11.13
CA TRP A 340 -2.90 4.33 -10.68
C TRP A 340 -2.11 4.01 -9.39
N GLN A 341 -2.80 3.49 -8.39
CA GLN A 341 -2.30 3.10 -7.06
C GLN A 341 -1.54 4.19 -6.27
N GLY A 342 -1.65 5.47 -6.62
CA GLY A 342 -0.94 6.54 -5.91
C GLY A 342 -1.21 6.56 -4.40
N ALA A 343 -2.45 6.37 -3.94
CA ALA A 343 -2.79 6.31 -2.52
C ALA A 343 -2.06 5.19 -1.77
N ARG A 344 -1.93 4.02 -2.40
CA ARG A 344 -1.27 2.84 -1.81
C ARG A 344 0.24 3.01 -1.76
N ILE A 345 0.81 3.51 -2.84
CA ILE A 345 2.24 3.83 -2.90
C ILE A 345 2.58 4.89 -1.85
N THR A 346 1.72 5.90 -1.65
CA THR A 346 1.87 6.91 -0.60
C THR A 346 1.97 6.27 0.78
N LEU A 347 1.10 5.32 1.11
CA LEU A 347 1.13 4.60 2.39
C LEU A 347 2.41 3.78 2.59
N TYR A 348 2.88 3.11 1.55
CA TYR A 348 4.13 2.37 1.62
C TYR A 348 5.33 3.31 1.82
N LEU A 349 5.44 4.36 1.01
CA LEU A 349 6.56 5.31 1.10
C LEU A 349 6.55 6.12 2.40
N SER A 350 5.39 6.24 3.07
CA SER A 350 5.29 6.89 4.39
C SER A 350 6.14 6.21 5.48
N TRP A 351 6.58 4.95 5.27
CA TRP A 351 7.50 4.27 6.19
C TRP A 351 8.82 5.03 6.36
N GLY A 352 9.23 5.80 5.36
CA GLY A 352 10.40 6.66 5.45
C GLY A 352 10.31 7.73 6.55
N CYS A 353 9.10 8.02 7.08
CA CYS A 353 8.86 9.01 8.13
C CYS A 353 7.74 8.60 9.10
N PHE A 354 7.88 7.49 9.81
CA PHE A 354 6.92 7.05 10.82
C PHE A 354 5.46 7.04 10.35
N GLY A 355 5.17 6.50 9.15
CA GLY A 355 3.82 6.40 8.59
C GLY A 355 2.95 5.42 9.38
N PHE A 356 2.44 5.83 10.55
CA PHE A 356 1.71 4.97 11.49
C PHE A 356 0.35 4.48 10.97
N LEU A 357 -0.19 5.08 9.89
CA LEU A 357 -1.45 4.63 9.29
C LEU A 357 -1.29 3.48 8.28
N SER A 358 -0.08 3.18 7.83
CA SER A 358 0.15 2.22 6.74
C SER A 358 -0.37 0.81 7.03
N ARG A 359 -0.42 0.39 8.30
CA ARG A 359 -0.93 -0.92 8.74
C ARG A 359 -2.42 -0.92 9.10
N ALA A 360 -2.99 0.24 9.39
CA ALA A 360 -4.37 0.37 9.89
C ALA A 360 -5.44 0.26 8.80
N VAL A 361 -5.06 0.28 7.51
CA VAL A 361 -6.00 0.24 6.39
C VAL A 361 -6.65 -1.14 6.27
N HIS A 362 -7.95 -1.18 6.00
CA HIS A 362 -8.76 -2.40 6.00
C HIS A 362 -8.22 -3.55 5.15
N CYS A 363 -7.57 -3.26 4.04
CA CYS A 363 -7.07 -4.29 3.13
C CYS A 363 -5.82 -5.01 3.66
N ASN A 364 -5.00 -4.40 4.52
CA ASN A 364 -3.71 -4.92 4.95
C ASN A 364 -3.55 -5.08 6.47
N VAL A 365 -4.53 -4.65 7.29
CA VAL A 365 -4.43 -4.78 8.75
C VAL A 365 -4.22 -6.24 9.16
N GLY A 366 -3.13 -6.50 9.87
CA GLY A 366 -2.72 -7.83 10.33
C GLY A 366 -2.20 -8.79 9.26
N ARG A 367 -1.92 -8.31 8.03
CA ARG A 367 -1.51 -9.15 6.89
C ARG A 367 -0.17 -8.66 6.32
N PRO A 368 0.98 -9.08 6.90
CA PRO A 368 2.31 -8.61 6.50
C PRO A 368 2.62 -8.77 5.01
N GLU A 369 2.07 -9.82 4.38
CA GLU A 369 2.20 -10.11 2.95
C GLU A 369 1.67 -8.97 2.07
N LEU A 370 0.74 -8.17 2.61
CA LEU A 370 0.06 -7.09 1.90
C LEU A 370 0.54 -5.68 2.29
N TRP A 371 1.52 -5.54 3.22
CA TRP A 371 1.94 -4.22 3.69
C TRP A 371 2.75 -3.41 2.69
N VAL A 372 3.39 -4.08 1.75
CA VAL A 372 4.23 -3.46 0.71
C VAL A 372 3.55 -3.49 -0.66
N LEU A 373 2.90 -4.62 -0.98
CA LEU A 373 2.11 -4.83 -2.18
C LEU A 373 0.64 -4.94 -1.79
N PHE A 374 0.00 -3.81 -1.71
CA PHE A 374 -1.41 -3.74 -1.30
C PHE A 374 -2.31 -4.47 -2.31
N PRO A 375 -3.34 -5.20 -1.83
CA PRO A 375 -4.29 -5.87 -2.71
C PRO A 375 -5.05 -4.87 -3.57
N GLY A 376 -5.33 -5.29 -4.78
CA GLY A 376 -6.03 -4.49 -5.79
C GLY A 376 -5.28 -4.49 -7.10
N ASP A 377 -5.94 -4.22 -8.16
CA ASP A 377 -5.49 -4.38 -9.56
C ASP A 377 -4.02 -4.40 -9.85
#